data_41c8eedb723b44b4edc6e75f08665795
#
_entry.id   41c8eedb723b44b4edc6e75f08665795
#
_cell.length_a   1.000
_cell.length_b   1.000
_cell.length_c   1.000
_cell.angle_alpha   90.00
_cell.angle_beta   90.00
_cell.angle_gamma   90.00
#
_symmetry.space_group_name_H-M   'P 1'
#
loop_
_entity.id
_entity.type
_entity.pdbx_description
1 polymer ?
#
loop_
_entity_poly.entity_id
_entity_poly.type
_entity_poly.pdbx_seq_one_letter_code
_entity_poly.pdbx_strand_id
1 'polypeptide(L)'
;MTKIIKTESDYTAALEEVGRLAALDPFPGTPDAERLELLALLVQNFEGSKSPVRIPDPIDAIRFRMEQQNLTQRDLVPFIGSPSKVSEVLARKRPLTLSMIRALHRGLEIPAQVLLQARPLELLDDNDLDWSRFPIREMAKLGWIRETGLGVRDRAEDIMRHFLAPLGSRAPVRALYRRASHVRSARAMDKHALMAWTARVLIKARSLFMPKPYRPGIVTLEFMREVAQLSWSARGPLLAREYLENHGIAVIVERHLSGTHLDGAVVLDTTDLPVIGLTLRIDRVDNFWFCLMHELAHIGLHLSSTDQNFYDDLDSSGGDDPREREADDCAGEALIPEEAWRNSPARNLRSPEAAQHLAEKLRIHPAIVAGRIRYTSSNFRVLNQLVGRGEVWKCFPEVQWPGAEFGKSGHD
;
A
#
# COMPACT_ATOMS: atom_id res chain seq x y z
N MET A 1 -15.60 -13.47 -48.80
CA MET A 1 -15.79 -12.40 -47.78
C MET A 1 -14.85 -12.65 -46.64
N THR A 2 -13.91 -11.76 -46.37
CA THR A 2 -12.98 -11.88 -45.25
C THR A 2 -13.74 -11.50 -43.97
N LYS A 3 -13.80 -12.41 -42.99
CA LYS A 3 -14.47 -12.18 -41.68
C LYS A 3 -13.44 -11.84 -40.65
N ILE A 4 -13.84 -11.02 -39.65
CA ILE A 4 -13.04 -10.79 -38.45
C ILE A 4 -12.92 -12.13 -37.66
N ILE A 5 -11.71 -12.49 -37.29
CA ILE A 5 -11.41 -13.70 -36.50
C ILE A 5 -11.85 -13.47 -35.05
N LYS A 6 -12.87 -14.23 -34.62
CA LYS A 6 -13.42 -14.12 -33.24
C LYS A 6 -13.29 -15.42 -32.46
N THR A 7 -13.19 -16.54 -33.11
CA THR A 7 -13.15 -17.87 -32.50
C THR A 7 -11.92 -18.64 -32.96
N GLU A 8 -11.55 -19.72 -32.21
CA GLU A 8 -10.45 -20.63 -32.55
C GLU A 8 -10.68 -21.32 -33.89
N SER A 9 -11.95 -21.59 -34.24
CA SER A 9 -12.33 -22.16 -35.54
C SER A 9 -12.10 -21.17 -36.67
N ASP A 10 -12.42 -19.86 -36.46
CA ASP A 10 -12.14 -18.81 -37.46
C ASP A 10 -10.63 -18.65 -37.67
N TYR A 11 -9.85 -18.76 -36.59
CA TYR A 11 -8.39 -18.66 -36.61
C TYR A 11 -7.75 -19.81 -37.37
N THR A 12 -8.16 -21.05 -37.13
CA THR A 12 -7.67 -22.22 -37.88
C THR A 12 -7.96 -22.13 -39.35
N ALA A 13 -9.19 -21.73 -39.72
CA ALA A 13 -9.58 -21.54 -41.13
C ALA A 13 -8.79 -20.39 -41.80
N ALA A 14 -8.49 -19.31 -41.02
CA ALA A 14 -7.67 -18.22 -41.55
C ALA A 14 -6.22 -18.63 -41.81
N LEU A 15 -5.61 -19.44 -40.89
CA LEU A 15 -4.27 -19.99 -41.07
C LEU A 15 -4.16 -20.94 -42.29
N GLU A 16 -5.15 -21.80 -42.48
CA GLU A 16 -5.20 -22.69 -43.66
C GLU A 16 -5.24 -21.86 -44.95
N GLU A 17 -6.05 -20.80 -45.00
CA GLU A 17 -6.15 -19.94 -46.18
C GLU A 17 -4.88 -19.11 -46.38
N VAL A 18 -4.24 -18.59 -45.31
CA VAL A 18 -2.92 -17.94 -45.37
C VAL A 18 -1.89 -18.89 -45.98
N GLY A 19 -1.84 -20.14 -45.50
CA GLY A 19 -0.93 -21.15 -46.02
C GLY A 19 -1.15 -21.46 -47.50
N ARG A 20 -2.43 -21.55 -47.90
CA ARG A 20 -2.79 -21.79 -49.30
C ARG A 20 -2.37 -20.63 -50.21
N LEU A 21 -2.66 -19.36 -49.83
CA LEU A 21 -2.30 -18.18 -50.58
C LEU A 21 -0.79 -17.94 -50.62
N ALA A 22 -0.09 -18.17 -49.52
CA ALA A 22 1.37 -18.05 -49.46
C ALA A 22 2.07 -19.06 -50.38
N ALA A 23 1.52 -20.28 -50.52
CA ALA A 23 2.06 -21.31 -51.43
C ALA A 23 1.90 -20.94 -52.92
N LEU A 24 1.00 -20.01 -53.24
CA LEU A 24 0.80 -19.53 -54.61
C LEU A 24 1.77 -18.40 -55.01
N ASP A 25 2.52 -17.85 -53.99
CA ASP A 25 3.46 -16.73 -54.16
C ASP A 25 2.88 -15.59 -55.04
N PRO A 26 1.73 -14.98 -54.64
CA PRO A 26 1.02 -14.04 -55.54
C PRO A 26 1.79 -12.74 -55.71
N PHE A 27 1.83 -12.22 -56.94
CA PHE A 27 2.49 -10.96 -57.22
C PHE A 27 1.84 -9.79 -56.46
N PRO A 28 2.65 -8.85 -55.92
CA PRO A 28 2.14 -7.65 -55.26
C PRO A 28 1.12 -6.87 -56.09
N GLY A 29 0.01 -6.45 -55.45
CA GLY A 29 -1.08 -5.71 -56.14
C GLY A 29 -2.13 -6.60 -56.84
N THR A 30 -2.04 -7.92 -56.69
CA THR A 30 -3.10 -8.83 -57.12
C THR A 30 -4.13 -9.04 -56.01
N PRO A 31 -5.39 -9.39 -56.33
CA PRO A 31 -6.43 -9.65 -55.34
C PRO A 31 -6.02 -10.75 -54.28
N ASP A 32 -5.23 -11.72 -54.71
CA ASP A 32 -4.74 -12.78 -53.84
C ASP A 32 -3.64 -12.29 -52.89
N ALA A 33 -2.76 -11.38 -53.35
CA ALA A 33 -1.76 -10.75 -52.48
C ALA A 33 -2.41 -9.83 -51.45
N GLU A 34 -3.36 -8.97 -51.84
CA GLU A 34 -4.11 -8.11 -50.91
C GLU A 34 -4.88 -8.94 -49.87
N ARG A 35 -5.45 -10.06 -50.32
CA ARG A 35 -6.16 -10.98 -49.43
C ARG A 35 -5.24 -11.66 -48.44
N LEU A 36 -4.02 -12.05 -48.84
CA LEU A 36 -2.99 -12.61 -47.98
C LEU A 36 -2.55 -11.63 -46.92
N GLU A 37 -2.27 -10.37 -47.33
CA GLU A 37 -1.89 -9.30 -46.38
C GLU A 37 -2.98 -9.04 -45.35
N LEU A 38 -4.24 -8.94 -45.77
CA LEU A 38 -5.36 -8.71 -44.86
C LEU A 38 -5.56 -9.86 -43.89
N LEU A 39 -5.47 -11.11 -44.34
CA LEU A 39 -5.58 -12.28 -43.49
C LEU A 39 -4.42 -12.34 -42.46
N ALA A 40 -3.18 -12.03 -42.88
CA ALA A 40 -2.03 -11.98 -42.04
C ALA A 40 -2.22 -10.94 -40.89
N LEU A 41 -2.73 -9.75 -41.20
CA LEU A 41 -3.06 -8.72 -40.21
C LEU A 41 -4.14 -9.18 -39.23
N LEU A 42 -5.19 -9.86 -39.72
CA LEU A 42 -6.25 -10.38 -38.84
C LEU A 42 -5.77 -11.50 -37.91
N VAL A 43 -4.93 -12.41 -38.44
CA VAL A 43 -4.27 -13.47 -37.64
C VAL A 43 -3.37 -12.85 -36.59
N GLN A 44 -2.50 -11.91 -36.98
CA GLN A 44 -1.61 -11.21 -36.02
C GLN A 44 -2.37 -10.47 -34.91
N ASN A 45 -3.49 -9.82 -35.27
CA ASN A 45 -4.33 -9.14 -34.27
C ASN A 45 -4.97 -10.14 -33.27
N PHE A 46 -5.48 -11.26 -33.79
CA PHE A 46 -6.07 -12.30 -32.95
C PHE A 46 -5.04 -12.96 -32.02
N GLU A 47 -3.86 -13.29 -32.53
CA GLU A 47 -2.74 -13.82 -31.73
C GLU A 47 -2.28 -12.83 -30.65
N GLY A 48 -2.14 -11.54 -30.99
CA GLY A 48 -1.79 -10.47 -30.06
C GLY A 48 -2.81 -10.29 -28.93
N SER A 49 -4.09 -10.58 -29.21
CA SER A 49 -5.15 -10.49 -28.19
C SER A 49 -5.21 -11.70 -27.25
N LYS A 50 -4.80 -12.90 -27.72
CA LYS A 50 -4.84 -14.14 -26.93
C LYS A 50 -3.53 -14.52 -26.27
N SER A 51 -2.42 -14.17 -26.86
CA SER A 51 -1.09 -14.42 -26.32
C SER A 51 -0.26 -13.15 -26.44
N PRO A 52 -0.42 -12.19 -25.53
CA PRO A 52 0.47 -11.04 -25.51
C PRO A 52 1.89 -11.59 -25.37
N VAL A 53 2.75 -11.31 -26.36
CA VAL A 53 4.18 -11.65 -26.30
C VAL A 53 4.71 -11.03 -25.01
N ARG A 54 5.01 -11.88 -24.03
CA ARG A 54 5.57 -11.41 -22.76
C ARG A 54 6.91 -10.77 -23.09
N ILE A 55 7.01 -9.48 -22.83
CA ILE A 55 8.29 -8.80 -22.93
C ILE A 55 9.25 -9.48 -21.95
N PRO A 56 10.45 -9.93 -22.34
CA PRO A 56 11.37 -10.70 -21.50
C PRO A 56 11.85 -9.88 -20.30
N ASP A 57 12.19 -10.55 -19.18
CA ASP A 57 12.80 -9.92 -18.01
C ASP A 57 14.08 -9.16 -18.41
N PRO A 58 14.32 -7.96 -17.87
CA PRO A 58 15.50 -7.16 -18.19
C PRO A 58 16.83 -7.90 -18.02
N ILE A 59 16.96 -8.71 -16.97
CA ILE A 59 18.20 -9.45 -16.70
C ILE A 59 18.37 -10.62 -17.67
N ASP A 60 17.26 -11.29 -18.02
CA ASP A 60 17.30 -12.36 -19.00
C ASP A 60 17.60 -11.80 -20.41
N ALA A 61 17.09 -10.61 -20.74
CA ALA A 61 17.46 -9.93 -21.97
C ALA A 61 18.95 -9.51 -22.01
N ILE A 62 19.50 -9.05 -20.87
CA ILE A 62 20.94 -8.76 -20.76
C ILE A 62 21.76 -10.04 -20.94
N ARG A 63 21.39 -11.16 -20.28
CA ARG A 63 22.08 -12.46 -20.42
C ARG A 63 22.01 -12.98 -21.84
N PHE A 64 20.86 -12.88 -22.48
CA PHE A 64 20.68 -13.27 -23.87
C PHE A 64 21.60 -12.48 -24.79
N ARG A 65 21.74 -11.17 -24.61
CA ARG A 65 22.69 -10.34 -25.38
C ARG A 65 24.15 -10.69 -25.09
N MET A 66 24.46 -11.00 -23.83
CA MET A 66 25.80 -11.49 -23.48
C MET A 66 26.15 -12.78 -24.23
N GLU A 67 25.22 -13.74 -24.29
CA GLU A 67 25.40 -15.00 -25.03
C GLU A 67 25.52 -14.77 -26.54
N GLN A 68 24.64 -13.94 -27.12
CA GLN A 68 24.71 -13.62 -28.55
C GLN A 68 26.00 -12.94 -29.00
N GLN A 69 26.58 -12.08 -28.15
CA GLN A 69 27.76 -11.28 -28.46
C GLN A 69 29.03 -11.84 -27.80
N ASN A 70 28.97 -13.01 -27.14
CA ASN A 70 30.05 -13.65 -26.39
C ASN A 70 30.68 -12.70 -25.34
N LEU A 71 29.85 -11.89 -24.67
CA LEU A 71 30.29 -10.95 -23.64
C LEU A 71 30.43 -11.62 -22.29
N THR A 72 31.46 -11.21 -21.54
CA THR A 72 31.68 -11.60 -20.15
C THR A 72 31.09 -10.54 -19.19
N GLN A 73 31.03 -10.84 -17.89
CA GLN A 73 30.61 -9.84 -16.89
C GLN A 73 31.52 -8.60 -16.86
N ARG A 74 32.80 -8.72 -17.25
CA ARG A 74 33.75 -7.60 -17.34
C ARG A 74 33.35 -6.62 -18.44
N ASP A 75 32.81 -7.11 -19.53
CA ASP A 75 32.39 -6.30 -20.67
C ASP A 75 31.14 -5.48 -20.38
N LEU A 76 30.38 -5.84 -19.31
CA LEU A 76 29.24 -5.04 -18.83
C LEU A 76 29.64 -3.88 -17.91
N VAL A 77 30.89 -3.84 -17.43
CA VAL A 77 31.37 -2.77 -16.52
C VAL A 77 31.19 -1.36 -17.11
N PRO A 78 31.45 -1.09 -18.40
CA PRO A 78 31.20 0.23 -18.98
C PRO A 78 29.76 0.68 -18.95
N PHE A 79 28.79 -0.26 -18.93
CA PHE A 79 27.34 0.01 -18.97
C PHE A 79 26.72 0.07 -17.57
N ILE A 80 27.24 -0.73 -16.62
CA ILE A 80 26.66 -0.91 -15.28
C ILE A 80 27.51 -0.24 -14.20
N GLY A 81 28.82 -0.15 -14.41
CA GLY A 81 29.78 0.44 -13.48
C GLY A 81 30.80 -0.57 -12.96
N SER A 82 30.96 -0.77 -11.64
CA SER A 82 31.94 -1.68 -11.07
C SER A 82 31.59 -3.15 -11.23
N PRO A 83 32.59 -4.09 -11.19
CA PRO A 83 32.36 -5.53 -11.24
C PRO A 83 31.38 -6.02 -10.17
N SER A 84 31.40 -5.42 -8.97
CA SER A 84 30.46 -5.73 -7.90
C SER A 84 29.01 -5.39 -8.30
N LYS A 85 28.79 -4.20 -8.89
CA LYS A 85 27.49 -3.78 -9.40
C LYS A 85 26.97 -4.70 -10.51
N VAL A 86 27.86 -5.12 -11.42
CA VAL A 86 27.50 -6.08 -12.48
C VAL A 86 27.02 -7.40 -11.88
N SER A 87 27.77 -7.95 -10.93
CA SER A 87 27.40 -9.18 -10.24
C SER A 87 26.07 -9.04 -9.48
N GLU A 88 25.86 -7.92 -8.77
CA GLU A 88 24.62 -7.65 -8.05
C GLU A 88 23.40 -7.50 -8.99
N VAL A 89 23.57 -6.85 -10.14
CA VAL A 89 22.51 -6.69 -11.16
C VAL A 89 22.16 -8.04 -11.77
N LEU A 90 23.15 -8.80 -12.22
CA LEU A 90 22.94 -10.13 -12.81
C LEU A 90 22.38 -11.14 -11.81
N ALA A 91 22.71 -10.98 -10.53
CA ALA A 91 22.12 -11.77 -9.43
C ALA A 91 20.75 -11.24 -8.97
N ARG A 92 20.19 -10.23 -9.66
CA ARG A 92 18.90 -9.61 -9.34
C ARG A 92 18.85 -8.93 -7.95
N LYS A 93 20.01 -8.70 -7.32
CA LYS A 93 20.12 -8.06 -5.99
C LYS A 93 20.09 -6.52 -6.07
N ARG A 94 20.34 -5.95 -7.26
CA ARG A 94 20.35 -4.50 -7.50
C ARG A 94 19.48 -4.15 -8.71
N PRO A 95 18.57 -3.16 -8.61
CA PRO A 95 17.80 -2.69 -9.76
C PRO A 95 18.68 -1.91 -10.75
N LEU A 96 18.28 -1.88 -12.01
CA LEU A 96 18.87 -1.05 -13.04
C LEU A 96 18.51 0.42 -12.79
N THR A 97 19.52 1.30 -12.78
CA THR A 97 19.30 2.75 -12.75
C THR A 97 19.02 3.28 -14.16
N LEU A 98 18.44 4.48 -14.29
CA LEU A 98 18.18 5.11 -15.60
C LEU A 98 19.48 5.31 -16.42
N SER A 99 20.61 5.57 -15.75
CA SER A 99 21.92 5.68 -16.43
C SER A 99 22.38 4.33 -16.99
N MET A 100 22.20 3.23 -16.23
CA MET A 100 22.51 1.88 -16.70
C MET A 100 21.58 1.47 -17.86
N ILE A 101 20.30 1.77 -17.76
CA ILE A 101 19.32 1.49 -18.82
C ILE A 101 19.69 2.20 -20.11
N ARG A 102 20.04 3.48 -20.06
CA ARG A 102 20.50 4.25 -21.24
C ARG A 102 21.78 3.67 -21.85
N ALA A 103 22.74 3.27 -21.00
CA ALA A 103 23.98 2.68 -21.46
C ALA A 103 23.78 1.31 -22.11
N LEU A 104 22.98 0.42 -21.50
CA LEU A 104 22.63 -0.90 -22.02
C LEU A 104 21.79 -0.81 -23.32
N HIS A 105 20.86 0.14 -23.37
CA HIS A 105 20.08 0.36 -24.58
C HIS A 105 20.95 0.79 -25.77
N ARG A 106 21.88 1.74 -25.56
CA ARG A 106 22.76 2.25 -26.62
C ARG A 106 23.87 1.28 -26.99
N GLY A 107 24.43 0.59 -26.02
CA GLY A 107 25.63 -0.24 -26.21
C GLY A 107 25.35 -1.69 -26.55
N LEU A 108 24.26 -2.26 -26.08
CA LEU A 108 23.86 -3.64 -26.35
C LEU A 108 22.59 -3.76 -27.18
N GLU A 109 22.05 -2.62 -27.65
CA GLU A 109 20.83 -2.56 -28.46
C GLU A 109 19.63 -3.28 -27.86
N ILE A 110 19.56 -3.33 -26.52
CA ILE A 110 18.41 -3.89 -25.81
C ILE A 110 17.30 -2.82 -25.83
N PRO A 111 16.07 -3.14 -26.29
CA PRO A 111 14.99 -2.16 -26.33
C PRO A 111 14.76 -1.52 -24.96
N ALA A 112 14.69 -0.19 -24.89
CA ALA A 112 14.48 0.52 -23.64
C ALA A 112 13.21 0.05 -22.91
N GLN A 113 12.18 -0.32 -23.66
CA GLN A 113 10.94 -0.90 -23.16
C GLN A 113 11.16 -2.20 -22.38
N VAL A 114 12.13 -3.03 -22.77
CA VAL A 114 12.53 -4.26 -22.04
C VAL A 114 13.24 -3.90 -20.75
N LEU A 115 14.17 -2.92 -20.80
CA LEU A 115 14.99 -2.52 -19.66
C LEU A 115 14.24 -1.65 -18.64
N LEU A 116 13.25 -0.89 -19.07
CA LEU A 116 12.37 -0.06 -18.25
C LEU A 116 11.26 -0.86 -17.58
N GLN A 117 11.08 -2.12 -17.96
CA GLN A 117 10.19 -2.93 -17.18
C GLN A 117 10.68 -2.87 -15.73
N ALA A 118 9.91 -2.18 -14.91
CA ALA A 118 9.85 -2.53 -13.51
C ALA A 118 9.78 -4.06 -13.52
N ARG A 119 10.73 -4.76 -12.87
CA ARG A 119 10.74 -6.23 -12.81
C ARG A 119 9.30 -6.69 -13.01
N PRO A 120 8.98 -7.64 -13.92
CA PRO A 120 7.79 -8.39 -13.69
C PRO A 120 8.01 -8.86 -12.26
N LEU A 121 7.28 -8.29 -11.33
CA LEU A 121 7.22 -8.81 -9.98
C LEU A 121 6.97 -10.26 -10.26
N GLU A 122 7.96 -11.12 -9.95
CA GLU A 122 7.82 -12.55 -10.07
C GLU A 122 6.40 -12.80 -9.64
N LEU A 123 5.57 -13.23 -10.59
CA LEU A 123 4.24 -13.64 -10.25
C LEU A 123 4.52 -14.71 -9.23
N LEU A 124 4.44 -14.35 -7.95
CA LEU A 124 4.56 -15.32 -6.89
C LEU A 124 3.53 -16.36 -7.25
N ASP A 125 3.98 -17.50 -7.76
CA ASP A 125 3.14 -18.66 -7.81
C ASP A 125 2.62 -18.87 -6.40
N ASP A 126 1.42 -19.39 -6.24
CA ASP A 126 0.89 -19.72 -4.91
C ASP A 126 1.88 -20.58 -4.09
N ASN A 127 2.85 -21.20 -4.77
CA ASN A 127 3.95 -21.96 -4.19
C ASN A 127 5.07 -21.09 -3.57
N ASP A 128 5.14 -19.79 -3.87
CA ASP A 128 6.21 -18.92 -3.38
C ASP A 128 5.86 -18.21 -2.07
N LEU A 129 4.59 -18.24 -1.63
CA LEU A 129 4.16 -17.66 -0.37
C LEU A 129 4.34 -18.70 0.75
N ASP A 130 5.32 -18.47 1.61
CA ASP A 130 5.52 -19.31 2.80
C ASP A 130 4.42 -19.08 3.82
N TRP A 131 3.31 -19.83 3.69
CA TRP A 131 2.15 -19.76 4.55
C TRP A 131 2.49 -20.03 6.03
N SER A 132 3.55 -20.78 6.31
CA SER A 132 3.98 -21.11 7.67
C SER A 132 4.52 -19.90 8.45
N ARG A 133 4.88 -18.82 7.75
CA ARG A 133 5.41 -17.58 8.32
C ARG A 133 4.33 -16.62 8.81
N PHE A 134 3.06 -16.85 8.46
CA PHE A 134 2.00 -16.03 9.01
C PHE A 134 1.86 -16.19 10.52
N PRO A 135 1.59 -15.10 11.27
CA PRO A 135 1.48 -15.13 12.73
C PRO A 135 0.13 -15.72 13.20
N ILE A 136 -0.23 -16.90 12.71
CA ILE A 136 -1.55 -17.56 12.91
C ILE A 136 -1.92 -17.68 14.39
N ARG A 137 -0.94 -18.01 15.26
CA ARG A 137 -1.19 -18.11 16.70
C ARG A 137 -1.56 -16.76 17.34
N GLU A 138 -0.94 -15.68 16.87
CA GLU A 138 -1.25 -14.33 17.33
C GLU A 138 -2.61 -13.88 16.79
N MET A 139 -2.90 -14.14 15.52
CA MET A 139 -4.21 -13.89 14.92
C MET A 139 -5.34 -14.63 15.66
N ALA A 140 -5.09 -15.86 16.09
CA ALA A 140 -6.04 -16.62 16.91
C ALA A 140 -6.25 -16.00 18.30
N LYS A 141 -5.18 -15.56 18.96
CA LYS A 141 -5.26 -14.84 20.25
C LYS A 141 -6.04 -13.53 20.13
N LEU A 142 -5.99 -12.87 18.96
CA LEU A 142 -6.73 -11.66 18.65
C LEU A 142 -8.18 -11.95 18.20
N GLY A 143 -8.57 -13.22 18.15
CA GLY A 143 -9.91 -13.62 17.71
C GLY A 143 -10.18 -13.40 16.21
N TRP A 144 -9.14 -13.21 15.40
CA TRP A 144 -9.31 -13.02 13.95
C TRP A 144 -9.61 -14.34 13.24
N ILE A 145 -9.12 -15.45 13.77
CA ILE A 145 -9.35 -16.81 13.31
C ILE A 145 -9.72 -17.71 14.49
N ARG A 146 -10.50 -18.75 14.22
CA ARG A 146 -11.02 -19.66 15.28
C ARG A 146 -10.13 -20.86 15.57
N GLU A 147 -9.03 -21.03 14.86
CA GLU A 147 -8.18 -22.21 14.91
C GLU A 147 -7.08 -22.10 15.98
N THR A 148 -7.06 -23.03 16.94
CA THR A 148 -6.07 -23.09 18.04
C THR A 148 -5.46 -24.47 18.26
N GLY A 149 -5.69 -25.44 17.37
CA GLY A 149 -5.31 -26.86 17.56
C GLY A 149 -3.85 -27.21 17.25
N LEU A 150 -3.46 -28.45 17.53
CA LEU A 150 -2.20 -29.07 17.06
C LEU A 150 -2.18 -29.13 15.53
N GLY A 151 -1.00 -28.91 14.91
CA GLY A 151 -0.85 -28.96 13.44
C GLY A 151 -1.22 -27.66 12.72
N VAL A 152 -1.28 -26.53 13.41
CA VAL A 152 -1.56 -25.21 12.79
C VAL A 152 -0.58 -24.87 11.65
N ARG A 153 0.69 -25.26 11.75
CA ARG A 153 1.68 -25.02 10.69
C ARG A 153 1.37 -25.81 9.42
N ASP A 154 0.95 -27.07 9.56
CA ASP A 154 0.66 -27.95 8.43
C ASP A 154 -0.62 -27.49 7.67
N ARG A 155 -1.51 -26.80 8.36
CA ARG A 155 -2.76 -26.23 7.82
C ARG A 155 -2.71 -24.74 7.61
N ALA A 156 -1.53 -24.11 7.68
CA ALA A 156 -1.37 -22.67 7.59
C ALA A 156 -1.95 -22.09 6.30
N GLU A 157 -1.77 -22.76 5.19
CA GLU A 157 -2.33 -22.37 3.89
C GLU A 157 -3.86 -22.35 3.92
N ASP A 158 -4.50 -23.44 4.37
CA ASP A 158 -5.96 -23.52 4.41
C ASP A 158 -6.56 -22.48 5.33
N ILE A 159 -5.95 -22.27 6.51
CA ILE A 159 -6.37 -21.26 7.48
C ILE A 159 -6.28 -19.87 6.87
N MET A 160 -5.16 -19.53 6.24
CA MET A 160 -4.97 -18.21 5.64
C MET A 160 -5.85 -18.01 4.40
N ARG A 161 -6.06 -19.03 3.57
CA ARG A 161 -7.00 -18.96 2.45
C ARG A 161 -8.42 -18.70 2.93
N HIS A 162 -8.85 -19.35 4.01
CA HIS A 162 -10.16 -19.10 4.61
C HIS A 162 -10.27 -17.68 5.19
N PHE A 163 -9.23 -17.23 5.90
CA PHE A 163 -9.17 -15.86 6.43
C PHE A 163 -9.24 -14.79 5.35
N LEU A 164 -8.57 -15.01 4.21
CA LEU A 164 -8.51 -14.08 3.09
C LEU A 164 -9.72 -14.17 2.14
N ALA A 165 -10.55 -15.21 2.25
CA ALA A 165 -11.69 -15.45 1.35
C ALA A 165 -12.65 -14.25 1.18
N PRO A 166 -12.97 -13.46 2.24
CA PRO A 166 -13.83 -12.28 2.10
C PRO A 166 -13.26 -11.19 1.18
N LEU A 167 -11.96 -11.20 0.90
CA LEU A 167 -11.32 -10.25 -0.01
C LEU A 167 -11.47 -10.63 -1.49
N GLY A 168 -12.02 -11.82 -1.78
CA GLY A 168 -12.28 -12.31 -3.13
C GLY A 168 -11.14 -13.19 -3.69
N SER A 169 -11.04 -13.28 -5.02
CA SER A 169 -10.12 -14.20 -5.71
C SER A 169 -8.62 -13.88 -5.46
N ARG A 170 -7.73 -14.78 -5.95
CA ARG A 170 -6.25 -14.75 -5.75
C ARG A 170 -5.55 -13.41 -6.02
N ALA A 171 -6.08 -12.56 -6.88
CA ALA A 171 -5.48 -11.30 -7.26
C ALA A 171 -5.31 -10.29 -6.10
N PRO A 172 -6.30 -10.09 -5.19
CA PRO A 172 -6.15 -9.23 -4.02
C PRO A 172 -5.06 -9.69 -3.05
N VAL A 173 -4.94 -11.01 -2.82
CA VAL A 173 -3.93 -11.58 -1.92
C VAL A 173 -2.50 -11.28 -2.41
N ARG A 174 -2.26 -11.47 -3.70
CA ARG A 174 -0.98 -11.13 -4.34
C ARG A 174 -0.68 -9.63 -4.32
N ALA A 175 -1.72 -8.81 -4.49
CA ALA A 175 -1.58 -7.37 -4.39
C ALA A 175 -1.18 -6.95 -2.97
N LEU A 176 -1.80 -7.51 -1.93
CA LEU A 176 -1.46 -7.25 -0.53
C LEU A 176 -0.02 -7.64 -0.19
N TYR A 177 0.43 -8.82 -0.62
CA TYR A 177 1.81 -9.26 -0.37
C TYR A 177 2.84 -8.36 -1.08
N ARG A 178 2.56 -7.96 -2.31
CA ARG A 178 3.40 -7.01 -3.06
C ARG A 178 3.45 -5.66 -2.37
N ARG A 179 2.32 -5.15 -1.90
CA ARG A 179 2.21 -3.90 -1.16
C ARG A 179 3.04 -3.94 0.12
N ALA A 180 2.88 -4.99 0.93
CA ALA A 180 3.70 -5.21 2.12
C ALA A 180 5.21 -5.35 1.83
N SER A 181 5.58 -5.74 0.61
CA SER A 181 6.98 -5.88 0.19
C SER A 181 7.65 -4.56 -0.20
N HIS A 182 6.88 -3.51 -0.43
CA HIS A 182 7.37 -2.18 -0.84
C HIS A 182 7.33 -1.14 0.28
N VAL A 183 7.01 -1.55 1.51
CA VAL A 183 7.01 -0.65 2.66
C VAL A 183 8.42 -0.12 2.89
N ARG A 184 8.55 1.20 2.87
CA ARG A 184 9.79 1.93 3.18
C ARG A 184 9.74 2.38 4.63
N SER A 185 9.99 1.47 5.55
CA SER A 185 10.18 1.80 6.96
C SER A 185 11.65 1.78 7.29
N ALA A 186 12.09 2.63 8.24
CA ALA A 186 13.43 2.60 8.80
C ALA A 186 13.72 1.28 9.54
N ARG A 187 12.69 0.56 9.96
CA ARG A 187 12.77 -0.77 10.57
C ARG A 187 12.25 -1.84 9.60
N ALA A 188 12.89 -3.00 9.59
CA ALA A 188 12.43 -4.15 8.82
C ALA A 188 11.11 -4.68 9.39
N MET A 189 9.99 -4.36 8.75
CA MET A 189 8.68 -4.91 9.10
C MET A 189 8.53 -6.36 8.63
N ASP A 190 7.84 -7.20 9.42
CA ASP A 190 7.45 -8.54 8.98
C ASP A 190 6.33 -8.45 7.93
N LYS A 191 6.67 -8.83 6.70
CA LYS A 191 5.77 -8.73 5.54
C LYS A 191 4.51 -9.59 5.68
N HIS A 192 4.63 -10.77 6.30
CA HIS A 192 3.49 -11.67 6.49
C HIS A 192 2.54 -11.13 7.57
N ALA A 193 3.10 -10.58 8.66
CA ALA A 193 2.32 -9.91 9.68
C ALA A 193 1.62 -8.66 9.12
N LEU A 194 2.33 -7.83 8.34
CA LEU A 194 1.76 -6.65 7.71
C LEU A 194 0.64 -7.01 6.72
N MET A 195 0.85 -8.04 5.89
CA MET A 195 -0.17 -8.55 4.98
C MET A 195 -1.41 -9.03 5.73
N ALA A 196 -1.24 -9.80 6.81
CA ALA A 196 -2.35 -10.31 7.61
C ALA A 196 -3.13 -9.17 8.26
N TRP A 197 -2.43 -8.16 8.79
CA TRP A 197 -3.05 -6.98 9.40
C TRP A 197 -3.82 -6.15 8.36
N THR A 198 -3.22 -5.87 7.22
CA THR A 198 -3.88 -5.13 6.12
C THR A 198 -5.12 -5.87 5.62
N ALA A 199 -5.03 -7.19 5.47
CA ALA A 199 -6.18 -8.02 5.10
C ALA A 199 -7.30 -7.91 6.15
N ARG A 200 -6.96 -7.95 7.44
CA ARG A 200 -7.95 -7.77 8.53
C ARG A 200 -8.65 -6.43 8.46
N VAL A 201 -7.90 -5.36 8.25
CA VAL A 201 -8.44 -4.00 8.11
C VAL A 201 -9.41 -3.92 6.92
N LEU A 202 -9.01 -4.45 5.75
CA LEU A 202 -9.86 -4.45 4.56
C LEU A 202 -11.12 -5.33 4.73
N ILE A 203 -11.02 -6.50 5.37
CA ILE A 203 -12.17 -7.37 5.66
C ILE A 203 -13.19 -6.63 6.52
N LYS A 204 -12.73 -5.93 7.57
CA LYS A 204 -13.60 -5.12 8.41
C LYS A 204 -14.22 -3.95 7.63
N ALA A 205 -13.41 -3.22 6.85
CA ALA A 205 -13.90 -2.09 6.06
C ALA A 205 -15.01 -2.50 5.08
N ARG A 206 -14.87 -3.65 4.41
CA ARG A 206 -15.90 -4.19 3.51
C ARG A 206 -17.19 -4.61 4.19
N SER A 207 -17.16 -4.84 5.50
CA SER A 207 -18.37 -5.14 6.28
C SER A 207 -19.09 -3.89 6.77
N LEU A 208 -18.50 -2.71 6.64
CA LEU A 208 -19.12 -1.45 7.01
C LEU A 208 -20.18 -1.03 5.98
N PHE A 209 -21.26 -0.46 6.49
CA PHE A 209 -22.19 0.28 5.64
C PHE A 209 -21.69 1.72 5.47
N MET A 210 -21.33 2.07 4.22
CA MET A 210 -20.88 3.42 3.88
C MET A 210 -22.08 4.21 3.36
N PRO A 211 -22.57 5.23 4.08
CA PRO A 211 -23.77 5.99 3.67
C PRO A 211 -23.59 6.75 2.35
N LYS A 212 -22.35 7.13 2.04
CA LYS A 212 -21.98 7.86 0.81
C LYS A 212 -20.68 7.31 0.24
N PRO A 213 -20.51 7.32 -1.09
CA PRO A 213 -19.24 7.00 -1.72
C PRO A 213 -18.21 8.11 -1.43
N TYR A 214 -16.94 7.73 -1.43
CA TYR A 214 -15.83 8.67 -1.36
C TYR A 214 -15.83 9.61 -2.58
N ARG A 215 -15.52 10.87 -2.35
CA ARG A 215 -15.35 11.87 -3.41
C ARG A 215 -13.90 12.35 -3.39
N PRO A 216 -13.11 12.06 -4.43
CA PRO A 216 -11.74 12.57 -4.53
C PRO A 216 -11.69 14.10 -4.36
N GLY A 217 -10.69 14.56 -3.61
CA GLY A 217 -10.50 15.98 -3.32
C GLY A 217 -11.35 16.55 -2.17
N ILE A 218 -12.15 15.73 -1.47
CA ILE A 218 -12.92 16.18 -0.31
C ILE A 218 -12.01 16.47 0.90
N VAL A 219 -10.89 15.75 1.01
CA VAL A 219 -9.96 15.91 2.13
C VAL A 219 -9.09 17.13 1.86
N THR A 220 -9.57 18.28 2.29
CA THR A 220 -8.86 19.57 2.30
C THR A 220 -8.34 19.88 3.70
N LEU A 221 -7.48 20.86 3.84
CA LEU A 221 -7.01 21.31 5.15
C LEU A 221 -8.18 21.77 6.06
N GLU A 222 -9.21 22.42 5.50
CA GLU A 222 -10.42 22.79 6.24
C GLU A 222 -11.19 21.57 6.72
N PHE A 223 -11.41 20.59 5.85
CA PHE A 223 -12.02 19.31 6.23
C PHE A 223 -11.26 18.64 7.39
N MET A 224 -9.93 18.59 7.31
CA MET A 224 -9.09 18.02 8.38
C MET A 224 -9.23 18.82 9.69
N ARG A 225 -9.35 20.15 9.64
CA ARG A 225 -9.60 21.00 10.82
C ARG A 225 -10.96 20.71 11.45
N GLU A 226 -12.00 20.51 10.66
CA GLU A 226 -13.33 20.11 11.16
C GLU A 226 -13.23 18.78 11.91
N VAL A 227 -12.52 17.80 11.34
CA VAL A 227 -12.27 16.50 12.01
C VAL A 227 -11.45 16.71 13.30
N ALA A 228 -10.41 17.53 13.29
CA ALA A 228 -9.59 17.83 14.46
C ALA A 228 -10.41 18.43 15.63
N GLN A 229 -11.38 19.28 15.34
CA GLN A 229 -12.27 19.88 16.35
C GLN A 229 -13.17 18.87 17.05
N LEU A 230 -13.44 17.70 16.45
CA LEU A 230 -14.16 16.62 17.13
C LEU A 230 -13.40 16.10 18.36
N SER A 231 -12.08 16.35 18.42
CA SER A 231 -11.23 16.01 19.57
C SER A 231 -11.66 16.69 20.87
N TRP A 232 -12.40 17.81 20.81
CA TRP A 232 -12.92 18.49 21.99
C TRP A 232 -13.85 17.60 22.83
N SER A 233 -14.49 16.63 22.22
CA SER A 233 -15.34 15.67 22.92
C SER A 233 -14.52 14.52 23.49
N ALA A 234 -14.88 14.02 24.68
CA ALA A 234 -14.32 12.77 25.22
C ALA A 234 -14.57 11.55 24.30
N ARG A 235 -15.63 11.60 23.47
CA ARG A 235 -15.95 10.60 22.43
C ARG A 235 -15.36 10.97 21.07
N GLY A 236 -14.45 11.94 21.02
CA GLY A 236 -13.87 12.48 19.79
C GLY A 236 -13.38 11.41 18.80
N PRO A 237 -12.62 10.39 19.24
CA PRO A 237 -12.16 9.33 18.33
C PRO A 237 -13.30 8.57 17.63
N LEU A 238 -14.39 8.28 18.35
CA LEU A 238 -15.58 7.65 17.77
C LEU A 238 -16.31 8.60 16.80
N LEU A 239 -16.47 9.87 17.20
CA LEU A 239 -17.10 10.89 16.35
C LEU A 239 -16.32 11.12 15.05
N ALA A 240 -14.99 11.11 15.12
CA ALA A 240 -14.14 11.22 13.94
C ALA A 240 -14.34 10.05 12.97
N ARG A 241 -14.43 8.81 13.50
CA ARG A 241 -14.76 7.63 12.69
C ARG A 241 -16.13 7.80 12.01
N GLU A 242 -17.16 8.13 12.76
CA GLU A 242 -18.52 8.32 12.23
C GLU A 242 -18.57 9.45 11.18
N TYR A 243 -17.86 10.55 11.41
CA TYR A 243 -17.76 11.66 10.48
C TYR A 243 -17.11 11.25 9.16
N LEU A 244 -15.98 10.55 9.21
CA LEU A 244 -15.24 10.09 8.05
C LEU A 244 -16.01 9.03 7.26
N GLU A 245 -16.65 8.08 7.93
CA GLU A 245 -17.52 7.08 7.31
C GLU A 245 -18.70 7.73 6.56
N ASN A 246 -19.28 8.81 7.10
CA ASN A 246 -20.32 9.60 6.42
C ASN A 246 -19.79 10.36 5.17
N HIS A 247 -18.47 10.46 5.01
CA HIS A 247 -17.82 11.07 3.84
C HIS A 247 -17.16 10.04 2.91
N GLY A 248 -17.43 8.76 3.14
CA GLY A 248 -16.92 7.68 2.28
C GLY A 248 -15.48 7.26 2.58
N ILE A 249 -14.97 7.54 3.77
CA ILE A 249 -13.63 7.13 4.23
C ILE A 249 -13.83 6.16 5.40
N ALA A 250 -13.45 4.90 5.22
CA ALA A 250 -13.55 3.91 6.29
C ALA A 250 -12.42 4.08 7.32
N VAL A 251 -12.74 4.01 8.61
CA VAL A 251 -11.75 4.06 9.69
C VAL A 251 -11.84 2.80 10.51
N ILE A 252 -10.81 1.99 10.47
CA ILE A 252 -10.70 0.72 11.19
C ILE A 252 -9.64 0.83 12.27
N VAL A 253 -10.07 0.66 13.50
CA VAL A 253 -9.13 0.46 14.61
C VAL A 253 -8.96 -1.03 14.84
N GLU A 254 -7.69 -1.51 14.77
CA GLU A 254 -7.36 -2.91 14.95
C GLU A 254 -5.99 -3.06 15.61
N ARG A 255 -5.80 -4.07 16.44
CA ARG A 255 -4.51 -4.29 17.11
C ARG A 255 -3.43 -4.63 16.09
N HIS A 256 -2.22 -4.08 16.32
CA HIS A 256 -1.04 -4.46 15.54
C HIS A 256 -0.65 -5.92 15.78
N LEU A 257 0.01 -6.51 14.81
CA LEU A 257 0.70 -7.79 14.95
C LEU A 257 2.17 -7.56 15.28
N SER A 258 2.77 -8.49 16.01
CA SER A 258 4.19 -8.44 16.35
C SER A 258 5.05 -8.30 15.11
N GLY A 259 6.03 -7.39 15.13
CA GLY A 259 6.94 -7.14 14.02
C GLY A 259 6.40 -6.21 12.92
N THR A 260 5.16 -5.68 13.04
CA THR A 260 4.65 -4.69 12.07
C THR A 260 5.13 -3.28 12.36
N HIS A 261 5.39 -2.92 13.64
CA HIS A 261 5.79 -1.58 14.08
C HIS A 261 4.89 -0.44 13.56
N LEU A 262 3.66 -0.77 13.20
CA LEU A 262 2.73 0.10 12.50
C LEU A 262 1.92 0.95 13.50
N ASP A 263 1.77 2.24 13.24
CA ASP A 263 0.89 3.16 13.95
C ASP A 263 -0.39 3.42 13.15
N GLY A 264 -0.26 3.63 11.85
CA GLY A 264 -1.35 3.84 10.91
C GLY A 264 -1.04 3.30 9.52
N ALA A 265 -2.06 3.27 8.68
CA ALA A 265 -1.95 2.99 7.25
C ALA A 265 -3.16 3.49 6.47
N VAL A 266 -2.92 4.00 5.26
CA VAL A 266 -3.96 4.22 4.25
C VAL A 266 -3.87 3.13 3.19
N VAL A 267 -5.01 2.52 2.89
CA VAL A 267 -5.14 1.51 1.84
C VAL A 267 -6.36 1.84 0.98
N LEU A 268 -6.18 1.91 -0.33
CA LEU A 268 -7.31 1.99 -1.26
C LEU A 268 -7.82 0.57 -1.54
N ASP A 269 -9.09 0.30 -1.21
CA ASP A 269 -9.71 -0.98 -1.58
C ASP A 269 -9.99 -1.04 -3.10
N THR A 270 -10.25 -2.24 -3.61
CA THR A 270 -10.59 -2.48 -5.02
C THR A 270 -11.89 -1.81 -5.48
N THR A 271 -12.66 -1.27 -4.56
CA THR A 271 -13.92 -0.52 -4.79
C THR A 271 -13.72 1.00 -4.73
N ASP A 272 -12.48 1.48 -4.82
CA ASP A 272 -12.10 2.90 -4.64
C ASP A 272 -12.48 3.49 -3.28
N LEU A 273 -12.64 2.63 -2.25
CA LEU A 273 -12.87 3.03 -0.88
C LEU A 273 -11.53 3.30 -0.17
N PRO A 274 -11.22 4.52 0.24
CA PRO A 274 -10.10 4.80 1.13
C PRO A 274 -10.36 4.20 2.52
N VAL A 275 -9.41 3.45 3.01
CA VAL A 275 -9.47 2.81 4.33
C VAL A 275 -8.29 3.27 5.16
N ILE A 276 -8.55 3.92 6.27
CA ILE A 276 -7.57 4.25 7.31
C ILE A 276 -7.58 3.13 8.33
N GLY A 277 -6.45 2.48 8.52
CA GLY A 277 -6.22 1.53 9.61
C GLY A 277 -5.37 2.16 10.71
N LEU A 278 -5.81 2.11 11.96
CA LEU A 278 -5.06 2.61 13.12
C LEU A 278 -4.83 1.48 14.12
N THR A 279 -3.63 1.40 14.69
CA THR A 279 -3.28 0.28 15.58
C THR A 279 -3.47 0.56 17.07
N LEU A 280 -3.45 1.80 17.49
CA LEU A 280 -3.36 2.23 18.89
C LEU A 280 -2.20 1.57 19.65
N ARG A 281 -1.08 1.27 18.97
CA ARG A 281 0.15 0.76 19.60
C ARG A 281 0.59 1.68 20.73
N ILE A 282 0.42 2.98 20.51
CA ILE A 282 0.60 4.02 21.51
C ILE A 282 -0.78 4.59 21.82
N ASP A 283 -1.43 4.04 22.87
CA ASP A 283 -2.74 4.52 23.31
C ASP A 283 -2.62 5.83 24.10
N ARG A 284 -2.62 6.92 23.36
CA ARG A 284 -2.64 8.31 23.85
C ARG A 284 -3.47 9.15 22.90
N VAL A 285 -4.19 10.12 23.45
CA VAL A 285 -5.05 11.01 22.66
C VAL A 285 -4.24 11.86 21.67
N ASP A 286 -3.09 12.43 22.08
CA ASP A 286 -2.21 13.19 21.19
C ASP A 286 -1.72 12.35 20.01
N ASN A 287 -1.31 11.10 20.26
CA ASN A 287 -0.82 10.20 19.22
C ASN A 287 -1.93 9.79 18.25
N PHE A 288 -3.10 9.43 18.78
CA PHE A 288 -4.25 9.05 17.94
C PHE A 288 -4.61 10.16 16.93
N TRP A 289 -4.72 11.40 17.41
CA TRP A 289 -5.10 12.51 16.55
C TRP A 289 -4.02 12.85 15.52
N PHE A 290 -2.75 12.75 15.90
CA PHE A 290 -1.67 12.96 14.95
C PHE A 290 -1.67 11.87 13.87
N CYS A 291 -1.74 10.59 14.24
CA CYS A 291 -1.83 9.48 13.29
C CYS A 291 -3.03 9.65 12.35
N LEU A 292 -4.22 9.93 12.88
CA LEU A 292 -5.42 10.10 12.06
C LEU A 292 -5.27 11.24 11.04
N MET A 293 -4.70 12.39 11.45
CA MET A 293 -4.47 13.51 10.54
C MET A 293 -3.39 13.21 9.51
N HIS A 294 -2.35 12.48 9.88
CA HIS A 294 -1.31 12.05 8.98
C HIS A 294 -1.87 11.14 7.88
N GLU A 295 -2.67 10.14 8.25
CA GLU A 295 -3.35 9.26 7.29
C GLU A 295 -4.34 10.03 6.39
N LEU A 296 -5.06 11.03 6.93
CA LEU A 296 -5.91 11.90 6.14
C LEU A 296 -5.11 12.75 5.16
N ALA A 297 -3.93 13.24 5.55
CA ALA A 297 -3.06 13.97 4.64
C ALA A 297 -2.61 13.11 3.46
N HIS A 298 -2.28 11.82 3.69
CA HIS A 298 -2.01 10.89 2.60
C HIS A 298 -3.20 10.73 1.65
N ILE A 299 -4.43 10.68 2.17
CA ILE A 299 -5.63 10.63 1.31
C ILE A 299 -5.78 11.92 0.49
N GLY A 300 -5.58 13.08 1.10
CA GLY A 300 -5.77 14.37 0.44
C GLY A 300 -4.69 14.73 -0.58
N LEU A 301 -3.43 14.39 -0.29
CA LEU A 301 -2.27 14.83 -1.06
C LEU A 301 -1.71 13.76 -1.99
N HIS A 302 -1.73 12.49 -1.58
CA HIS A 302 -0.92 11.45 -2.22
C HIS A 302 -1.73 10.30 -2.81
N LEU A 303 -2.99 10.09 -2.37
CA LEU A 303 -3.78 8.96 -2.84
C LEU A 303 -4.16 9.16 -4.31
N SER A 304 -3.68 8.26 -5.17
CA SER A 304 -3.93 8.27 -6.60
C SER A 304 -4.13 6.85 -7.13
N SER A 305 -4.50 6.71 -8.40
CA SER A 305 -4.62 5.40 -9.05
C SER A 305 -3.28 4.64 -9.15
N THR A 306 -2.16 5.35 -9.05
CA THR A 306 -0.81 4.77 -9.09
C THR A 306 -0.23 4.50 -7.70
N ASP A 307 -0.57 5.35 -6.72
CA ASP A 307 -0.10 5.24 -5.33
C ASP A 307 -1.31 4.97 -4.43
N GLN A 308 -1.50 3.70 -4.07
CA GLN A 308 -2.72 3.22 -3.43
C GLN A 308 -2.57 2.87 -1.95
N ASN A 309 -1.35 2.95 -1.39
CA ASN A 309 -1.12 2.52 -0.01
C ASN A 309 0.07 3.22 0.63
N PHE A 310 -0.12 3.60 1.88
CA PHE A 310 0.89 4.18 2.75
C PHE A 310 0.88 3.40 4.07
N TYR A 311 2.05 3.14 4.65
CA TYR A 311 2.21 2.39 5.90
C TYR A 311 3.21 3.12 6.77
N ASP A 312 2.80 3.56 7.95
CA ASP A 312 3.55 4.50 8.77
C ASP A 312 3.98 3.92 10.12
N ASP A 313 5.28 4.07 10.39
CA ASP A 313 5.89 3.91 11.70
C ASP A 313 6.36 5.30 12.16
N LEU A 314 5.52 5.99 12.91
CA LEU A 314 5.78 7.36 13.38
C LEU A 314 6.92 7.45 14.44
N ASP A 315 7.37 6.32 14.98
CA ASP A 315 8.56 6.28 15.85
C ASP A 315 9.88 6.32 15.05
N SER A 316 9.83 6.01 13.75
CA SER A 316 11.00 6.11 12.89
C SER A 316 11.15 7.55 12.42
N SER A 317 12.02 8.31 13.09
CA SER A 317 12.40 9.66 12.63
C SER A 317 12.93 9.61 11.19
N GLY A 318 12.05 9.92 10.22
CA GLY A 318 12.38 10.37 8.90
C GLY A 318 13.16 9.39 8.00
N GLY A 319 12.46 8.57 7.27
CA GLY A 319 12.94 8.25 5.92
C GLY A 319 12.96 9.53 5.09
N ASP A 320 13.90 9.66 4.15
CA ASP A 320 14.01 10.82 3.23
C ASP A 320 12.85 10.92 2.21
N ASP A 321 11.66 10.36 2.53
CA ASP A 321 10.50 10.45 1.62
C ASP A 321 9.84 11.84 1.78
N PRO A 322 9.82 12.66 0.73
CA PRO A 322 9.19 13.97 0.77
C PRO A 322 7.70 13.91 1.14
N ARG A 323 7.00 12.82 0.78
CA ARG A 323 5.56 12.65 1.03
C ARG A 323 5.23 12.48 2.50
N GLU A 324 6.12 11.79 3.25
CA GLU A 324 5.97 11.67 4.70
C GLU A 324 6.08 13.03 5.39
N ARG A 325 7.05 13.85 4.95
CA ARG A 325 7.21 15.22 5.47
C ARG A 325 6.01 16.11 5.12
N GLU A 326 5.49 16.01 3.90
CA GLU A 326 4.29 16.73 3.47
C GLU A 326 3.06 16.32 4.29
N ALA A 327 2.92 15.02 4.59
CA ALA A 327 1.83 14.50 5.43
C ALA A 327 1.98 14.98 6.88
N ASP A 328 3.18 14.95 7.47
CA ASP A 328 3.48 15.45 8.81
C ASP A 328 3.17 16.95 8.94
N ASP A 329 3.63 17.75 7.96
CA ASP A 329 3.41 19.19 7.95
C ASP A 329 1.91 19.52 7.82
N CYS A 330 1.20 18.83 6.94
CA CYS A 330 -0.24 18.98 6.74
C CYS A 330 -1.02 18.57 8.00
N ALA A 331 -0.69 17.44 8.62
CA ALA A 331 -1.29 16.98 9.87
C ALA A 331 -1.06 18.00 11.01
N GLY A 332 0.17 18.48 11.13
CA GLY A 332 0.54 19.50 12.11
C GLY A 332 -0.25 20.79 11.95
N GLU A 333 -0.39 21.27 10.70
CA GLU A 333 -1.14 22.49 10.36
C GLU A 333 -2.65 22.33 10.55
N ALA A 334 -3.19 21.12 10.29
CA ALA A 334 -4.60 20.81 10.53
C ALA A 334 -4.95 20.80 12.01
N LEU A 335 -4.08 20.21 12.85
CA LEU A 335 -4.28 20.14 14.30
C LEU A 335 -4.07 21.48 14.98
N ILE A 336 -2.96 22.15 14.68
CA ILE A 336 -2.58 23.41 15.29
C ILE A 336 -1.99 24.32 14.21
N PRO A 337 -2.77 25.28 13.66
CA PRO A 337 -2.27 26.23 12.68
C PRO A 337 -0.99 26.93 13.16
N GLU A 338 0.02 26.99 12.30
CA GLU A 338 1.32 27.55 12.67
C GLU A 338 1.24 29.00 13.15
N GLU A 339 0.32 29.80 12.59
CA GLU A 339 0.06 31.15 13.07
C GLU A 339 -0.45 31.18 14.51
N ALA A 340 -1.40 30.30 14.84
CA ALA A 340 -1.94 30.20 16.20
C ALA A 340 -0.87 29.71 17.18
N TRP A 341 -0.01 28.76 16.73
CA TRP A 341 1.11 28.28 17.51
C TRP A 341 2.13 29.37 17.83
N ARG A 342 2.55 30.13 16.80
CA ARG A 342 3.54 31.24 16.95
C ARG A 342 3.07 32.33 17.91
N ASN A 343 1.77 32.63 17.89
CA ASN A 343 1.16 33.67 18.70
C ASN A 343 0.70 33.17 20.08
N SER A 344 0.95 31.90 20.43
CA SER A 344 0.52 31.29 21.69
C SER A 344 1.62 31.28 22.74
N PRO A 345 1.30 31.53 24.01
CA PRO A 345 2.20 31.29 25.13
C PRO A 345 2.67 29.79 25.20
N ALA A 346 1.88 28.84 24.70
CA ALA A 346 2.20 27.41 24.72
C ALA A 346 3.49 27.08 23.97
N ARG A 347 3.91 27.93 23.01
CA ARG A 347 5.18 27.76 22.30
C ARG A 347 6.39 27.85 23.24
N ASN A 348 6.34 28.74 24.21
CA ASN A 348 7.47 29.04 25.09
C ASN A 348 7.26 28.50 26.51
N LEU A 349 6.01 28.39 26.96
CA LEU A 349 5.64 27.92 28.29
C LEU A 349 5.22 26.45 28.21
N ARG A 350 5.93 25.60 28.95
CA ARG A 350 5.62 24.16 29.04
C ARG A 350 4.66 23.91 30.21
N SER A 351 3.60 24.71 30.30
CA SER A 351 2.63 24.61 31.38
C SER A 351 1.30 24.02 30.92
N PRO A 352 0.56 23.31 31.78
CA PRO A 352 -0.78 22.82 31.48
C PRO A 352 -1.75 23.94 31.09
N GLU A 353 -1.68 25.09 31.77
CA GLU A 353 -2.56 26.23 31.56
C GLU A 353 -2.37 26.83 30.16
N ALA A 354 -1.12 26.97 29.71
CA ALA A 354 -0.82 27.46 28.36
C ALA A 354 -1.31 26.47 27.29
N ALA A 355 -1.17 25.18 27.54
CA ALA A 355 -1.68 24.15 26.63
C ALA A 355 -3.21 24.15 26.55
N GLN A 356 -3.90 24.25 27.70
CA GLN A 356 -5.36 24.34 27.78
C GLN A 356 -5.89 25.57 27.09
N HIS A 357 -5.29 26.75 27.34
CA HIS A 357 -5.71 28.00 26.72
C HIS A 357 -5.67 27.96 25.18
N LEU A 358 -4.60 27.41 24.59
CA LEU A 358 -4.52 27.25 23.15
C LEU A 358 -5.54 26.23 22.63
N ALA A 359 -5.72 25.12 23.35
CA ALA A 359 -6.69 24.09 23.01
C ALA A 359 -8.13 24.62 23.00
N GLU A 360 -8.50 25.41 24.01
CA GLU A 360 -9.81 26.11 24.07
C GLU A 360 -10.03 27.04 22.90
N LYS A 361 -9.02 27.86 22.57
CA LYS A 361 -9.07 28.78 21.44
C LYS A 361 -9.30 28.08 20.11
N LEU A 362 -8.66 26.91 19.91
CA LEU A 362 -8.76 26.11 18.67
C LEU A 362 -9.91 25.11 18.71
N ARG A 363 -10.56 24.91 19.85
CA ARG A 363 -11.60 23.88 20.08
C ARG A 363 -11.10 22.48 19.80
N ILE A 364 -9.90 22.15 20.32
CA ILE A 364 -9.28 20.83 20.21
C ILE A 364 -8.93 20.30 21.60
N HIS A 365 -8.70 18.98 21.71
CA HIS A 365 -8.32 18.37 22.98
C HIS A 365 -6.94 18.88 23.46
N PRO A 366 -6.76 19.23 24.76
CA PRO A 366 -5.49 19.73 25.29
C PRO A 366 -4.29 18.79 25.10
N ALA A 367 -4.53 17.48 24.98
CA ALA A 367 -3.51 16.49 24.65
C ALA A 367 -2.77 16.81 23.34
N ILE A 368 -3.48 17.32 22.33
CA ILE A 368 -2.90 17.67 21.03
C ILE A 368 -1.84 18.76 21.18
N VAL A 369 -2.18 19.80 21.97
CA VAL A 369 -1.23 20.88 22.25
C VAL A 369 -0.06 20.38 23.10
N ALA A 370 -0.35 19.55 24.10
CA ALA A 370 0.71 18.92 24.91
C ALA A 370 1.64 18.06 24.05
N GLY A 371 1.12 17.31 23.07
CA GLY A 371 1.89 16.57 22.08
C GLY A 371 2.84 17.46 21.29
N ARG A 372 2.33 18.60 20.77
CA ARG A 372 3.14 19.59 20.04
C ARG A 372 4.26 20.18 20.89
N ILE A 373 3.98 20.54 22.15
CA ILE A 373 4.99 21.05 23.09
C ILE A 373 6.09 20.01 23.31
N ARG A 374 5.71 18.75 23.50
CA ARG A 374 6.64 17.64 23.74
C ARG A 374 7.54 17.40 22.53
N TYR A 375 6.96 17.39 21.34
CA TYR A 375 7.68 17.20 20.08
C TYR A 375 8.66 18.35 19.83
N THR A 376 8.20 19.62 19.86
CA THR A 376 9.04 20.78 19.60
C THR A 376 10.15 20.98 20.63
N SER A 377 9.94 20.52 21.86
CA SER A 377 10.95 20.60 22.92
C SER A 377 11.85 19.36 23.01
N SER A 378 11.63 18.35 22.19
CA SER A 378 12.26 17.04 22.26
C SER A 378 12.24 16.44 23.69
N ASN A 379 11.22 16.79 24.48
CA ASN A 379 11.07 16.38 25.86
C ASN A 379 9.73 15.68 26.10
N PHE A 380 9.73 14.37 26.01
CA PHE A 380 8.54 13.53 26.16
C PHE A 380 8.13 13.27 27.61
N ARG A 381 8.80 13.88 28.60
CA ARG A 381 8.46 13.77 30.03
C ARG A 381 7.53 14.88 30.51
N VAL A 382 7.49 16.02 29.82
CA VAL A 382 6.61 17.14 30.19
C VAL A 382 5.16 16.87 29.83
N LEU A 383 4.22 17.45 30.57
CA LEU A 383 2.77 17.39 30.35
C LEU A 383 2.18 15.97 30.21
N ASN A 384 2.79 15.00 30.90
CA ASN A 384 2.32 13.61 30.86
C ASN A 384 0.86 13.44 31.31
N GLN A 385 0.38 14.29 32.20
CA GLN A 385 -0.99 14.29 32.69
C GLN A 385 -2.03 14.73 31.66
N LEU A 386 -1.60 15.41 30.56
CA LEU A 386 -2.50 15.92 29.53
C LEU A 386 -2.63 15.03 28.28
N VAL A 387 -1.73 14.05 28.10
CA VAL A 387 -1.69 13.28 26.86
C VAL A 387 -2.78 12.21 26.72
N GLY A 388 -3.60 12.01 27.75
CA GLY A 388 -4.75 11.10 27.69
C GLY A 388 -4.36 9.63 27.48
N ARG A 389 -3.49 9.09 28.34
CA ARG A 389 -3.08 7.67 28.25
C ARG A 389 -4.24 6.74 28.62
N GLY A 390 -4.44 5.68 27.82
CA GLY A 390 -5.48 4.70 28.08
C GLY A 390 -6.89 5.24 27.88
N GLU A 391 -7.07 6.32 27.10
CA GLU A 391 -8.38 6.91 26.87
C GLU A 391 -8.96 6.55 25.51
N VAL A 392 -8.13 6.33 24.49
CA VAL A 392 -8.60 6.14 23.11
C VAL A 392 -9.26 4.77 22.92
N TRP A 393 -8.65 3.71 23.45
CA TRP A 393 -9.19 2.35 23.34
C TRP A 393 -10.61 2.21 23.90
N LYS A 394 -10.99 3.04 24.87
CA LYS A 394 -12.34 3.07 25.45
C LYS A 394 -13.41 3.46 24.45
N CYS A 395 -13.03 4.16 23.39
CA CYS A 395 -13.93 4.53 22.28
C CYS A 395 -14.19 3.38 21.32
N PHE A 396 -13.42 2.27 21.39
CA PHE A 396 -13.46 1.14 20.46
C PHE A 396 -13.63 -0.20 21.20
N PRO A 397 -14.76 -0.42 21.90
CA PRO A 397 -14.98 -1.61 22.73
C PRO A 397 -15.08 -2.90 21.90
N GLU A 398 -15.32 -2.80 20.60
CA GLU A 398 -15.34 -3.93 19.66
C GLU A 398 -13.97 -4.55 19.40
N VAL A 399 -12.89 -3.88 19.78
CA VAL A 399 -11.52 -4.39 19.65
C VAL A 399 -11.08 -5.02 20.97
N GLN A 400 -10.52 -6.22 20.91
CA GLN A 400 -10.00 -6.89 22.12
C GLN A 400 -8.69 -6.25 22.58
N TRP A 401 -8.74 -5.45 23.65
CA TRP A 401 -7.56 -4.81 24.22
C TRP A 401 -6.97 -5.62 25.37
N PRO A 402 -5.62 -5.67 25.55
CA PRO A 402 -4.99 -6.31 26.69
C PRO A 402 -5.41 -5.60 27.99
N GLY A 403 -5.88 -6.35 28.98
CA GLY A 403 -6.25 -5.79 30.28
C GLY A 403 -7.63 -5.12 30.35
N ALA A 404 -8.42 -5.12 29.27
CA ALA A 404 -9.83 -4.79 29.32
C ALA A 404 -10.58 -6.02 29.92
N GLU A 405 -10.60 -6.15 31.22
CA GLU A 405 -11.64 -6.96 31.87
C GLU A 405 -12.96 -6.24 31.62
N PHE A 406 -13.76 -6.76 30.70
CA PHE A 406 -15.17 -6.40 30.61
C PHE A 406 -15.80 -6.74 31.97
N GLY A 407 -16.17 -5.71 32.72
CA GLY A 407 -16.90 -5.88 33.95
C GLY A 407 -18.03 -6.88 33.69
N LYS A 408 -18.02 -8.00 34.38
CA LYS A 408 -19.13 -8.91 34.44
C LYS A 408 -20.32 -8.06 34.85
N SER A 409 -21.22 -7.82 33.91
CA SER A 409 -22.55 -7.32 34.22
C SER A 409 -23.19 -8.37 35.14
N GLY A 410 -23.14 -8.09 36.46
CA GLY A 410 -23.93 -8.80 37.42
C GLY A 410 -25.41 -8.59 37.03
N HIS A 411 -26.02 -9.63 36.58
CA HIS A 411 -27.44 -9.80 36.69
C HIS A 411 -27.65 -10.50 38.04
N ASP A 412 -28.07 -9.73 39.04
CA ASP A 412 -28.94 -10.17 40.10
C ASP A 412 -30.38 -9.81 39.76
#